data_855ab0f816139e728dff6da562a581ef
#
_entry.id   855ab0f816139e728dff6da562a581ef
#
_cell.length_a   1.000
_cell.length_b   1.000
_cell.length_c   1.000
_cell.angle_alpha   90.00
_cell.angle_beta   90.00
_cell.angle_gamma   90.00
#
_symmetry.space_group_name_H-M   'P 1'
#
loop_
_entity.id
_entity.type
_entity.pdbx_description
1 polymer ?
#
loop_
_entity_poly.entity_id
_entity_poly.type
_entity_poly.pdbx_seq_one_letter_code
_entity_poly.pdbx_strand_id
1 'polypeptide(L)'
;MTIEDYQRNLRGVNDGSDFSSEFLVRSLSVRGLPMRLSHEILQQNIYDSIRKREIVMPEEHTGQLGFEYAWKELLARSRNAGDFMVSNTQLFDVQMFKSVWRSVISAIAHAFITFDDDYLIQKAITGFRQCATLAGYFHLPDVFDFVVLSLSQATSLLSDSLPASVPNYPVVDVEGQSITVSKLAVDFGTNFKGQLAAVVLFNIVNGNGNALREGWTQVSE
;
A
#
# COMPACT_ATOMS: atom_id res chain seq x y z
N MET A 1 -7.91 36.09 -8.93
CA MET A 1 -6.59 36.29 -8.27
C MET A 1 -5.66 36.87 -9.29
N THR A 2 -5.11 38.05 -9.01
CA THR A 2 -4.14 38.75 -9.87
C THR A 2 -2.72 38.26 -9.58
N ILE A 3 -1.76 38.52 -10.49
CA ILE A 3 -0.33 38.22 -10.26
C ILE A 3 0.18 38.90 -8.99
N GLU A 4 -0.28 40.09 -8.72
CA GLU A 4 0.07 40.86 -7.52
C GLU A 4 -0.47 40.20 -6.24
N ASP A 5 -1.67 39.64 -6.29
CA ASP A 5 -2.24 38.89 -5.16
C ASP A 5 -1.42 37.61 -4.89
N TYR A 6 -0.94 36.95 -5.95
CA TYR A 6 -0.09 35.77 -5.84
C TYR A 6 1.26 36.10 -5.20
N GLN A 7 1.93 37.14 -5.64
CA GLN A 7 3.18 37.61 -5.04
C GLN A 7 3.01 38.02 -3.59
N ARG A 8 1.86 38.66 -3.25
CA ARG A 8 1.53 39.03 -1.88
C ARG A 8 1.33 37.84 -0.98
N ASN A 9 0.73 36.77 -1.48
CA ASN A 9 0.48 35.55 -0.73
C ASN A 9 1.73 34.72 -0.50
N LEU A 10 2.80 34.93 -1.27
CA LEU A 10 4.10 34.26 -1.07
C LEU A 10 5.03 35.02 -0.12
N ARG A 11 4.63 36.20 0.39
CA ARG A 11 5.43 36.94 1.35
C ARG A 11 5.54 36.16 2.65
N GLY A 12 6.77 36.04 3.14
CA GLY A 12 7.04 35.37 4.42
C GLY A 12 6.94 33.85 4.42
N VAL A 13 6.72 33.21 3.29
CA VAL A 13 6.58 31.72 3.20
C VAL A 13 7.92 31.01 3.38
N ASN A 14 9.04 31.70 3.18
CA ASN A 14 10.39 31.17 3.37
C ASN A 14 10.90 31.53 4.77
N ASP A 15 10.49 30.79 5.80
CA ASP A 15 10.88 31.01 7.20
C ASP A 15 10.75 32.48 7.66
N GLY A 16 9.65 33.15 7.26
CA GLY A 16 9.39 34.54 7.58
C GLY A 16 10.03 35.56 6.63
N SER A 17 10.78 35.12 5.63
CA SER A 17 11.39 35.97 4.59
C SER A 17 10.70 35.77 3.23
N ASP A 18 10.84 36.76 2.36
CA ASP A 18 10.41 36.63 0.97
C ASP A 18 11.42 35.79 0.16
N PHE A 19 10.92 34.98 -0.78
CA PHE A 19 11.81 34.33 -1.74
C PHE A 19 12.55 35.39 -2.56
N SER A 20 13.89 35.29 -2.63
CA SER A 20 14.64 36.19 -3.49
C SER A 20 14.26 35.98 -4.95
N SER A 21 14.15 37.06 -5.70
CA SER A 21 13.86 37.01 -7.15
C SER A 21 14.90 36.20 -7.92
N GLU A 22 16.14 36.11 -7.41
CA GLU A 22 17.20 35.26 -7.96
C GLU A 22 16.94 33.75 -7.75
N PHE A 23 16.40 33.35 -6.61
CA PHE A 23 16.06 31.95 -6.32
C PHE A 23 14.95 31.46 -7.26
N LEU A 24 13.92 32.28 -7.46
CA LEU A 24 12.82 31.94 -8.38
C LEU A 24 13.29 31.88 -9.85
N VAL A 25 14.26 32.70 -10.24
CA VAL A 25 14.85 32.70 -11.59
C VAL A 25 15.84 31.54 -11.79
N ARG A 26 16.62 31.19 -10.76
CA ARG A 26 17.67 30.16 -10.86
C ARG A 26 17.14 28.74 -10.90
N SER A 27 16.03 28.49 -10.23
CA SER A 27 15.36 27.17 -10.25
C SER A 27 14.74 26.83 -11.60
N LEU A 28 14.60 27.78 -12.51
CA LEU A 28 13.85 27.68 -13.74
C LEU A 28 14.61 28.17 -14.99
N SER A 29 15.93 28.25 -14.89
CA SER A 29 16.83 28.65 -16.00
C SER A 29 16.70 27.68 -17.18
N VAL A 30 15.85 28.02 -18.12
CA VAL A 30 15.86 27.47 -19.47
C VAL A 30 17.03 28.12 -20.23
N ARG A 31 18.03 27.32 -20.57
CA ARG A 31 19.23 27.77 -21.30
C ARG A 31 18.82 28.55 -22.56
N GLY A 32 19.15 29.83 -22.63
CA GLY A 32 19.16 30.61 -23.87
C GLY A 32 18.18 31.78 -23.99
N LEU A 33 17.38 32.11 -22.97
CA LEU A 33 16.47 33.26 -23.01
C LEU A 33 16.99 34.43 -22.15
N PRO A 34 16.77 35.72 -22.56
CA PRO A 34 17.14 36.88 -21.75
C PRO A 34 16.41 36.86 -20.40
N MET A 35 17.13 37.14 -19.33
CA MET A 35 16.73 36.96 -17.93
C MET A 35 15.40 37.60 -17.54
N ARG A 36 15.05 38.77 -18.12
CA ARG A 36 13.78 39.47 -17.88
C ARG A 36 12.57 38.79 -18.52
N LEU A 37 12.73 38.33 -19.75
CA LEU A 37 11.64 37.67 -20.47
C LEU A 37 11.31 36.29 -19.86
N SER A 38 12.31 35.60 -19.31
CA SER A 38 12.15 34.31 -18.64
C SER A 38 11.32 34.40 -17.37
N HIS A 39 11.49 35.51 -16.62
CA HIS A 39 10.79 35.71 -15.34
C HIS A 39 9.28 35.97 -15.55
N GLU A 40 8.93 36.82 -16.51
CA GLU A 40 7.52 37.14 -16.81
C GLU A 40 6.79 35.93 -17.40
N ILE A 41 7.41 35.22 -18.35
CA ILE A 41 6.84 34.00 -18.95
C ILE A 41 6.64 32.93 -17.90
N LEU A 42 7.57 32.79 -16.97
CA LEU A 42 7.51 31.81 -15.91
C LEU A 42 6.40 32.14 -14.91
N GLN A 43 6.31 33.39 -14.43
CA GLN A 43 5.24 33.82 -13.55
C GLN A 43 3.88 33.63 -14.22
N GLN A 44 3.79 33.92 -15.51
CA GLN A 44 2.57 33.70 -16.28
C GLN A 44 2.22 32.20 -16.37
N ASN A 45 3.20 31.34 -16.63
CA ASN A 45 2.99 29.89 -16.69
C ASN A 45 2.57 29.30 -15.33
N ILE A 46 3.18 29.76 -14.24
CA ILE A 46 2.79 29.34 -12.89
C ILE A 46 1.37 29.83 -12.59
N TYR A 47 1.07 31.10 -12.88
CA TYR A 47 -0.26 31.66 -12.71
C TYR A 47 -1.33 30.90 -13.51
N ASP A 48 -1.05 30.63 -14.78
CA ASP A 48 -1.97 29.88 -15.65
C ASP A 48 -2.14 28.44 -15.19
N SER A 49 -1.09 27.83 -14.66
CA SER A 49 -1.16 26.47 -14.11
C SER A 49 -2.01 26.42 -12.84
N ILE A 50 -1.86 27.39 -11.94
CA ILE A 50 -2.67 27.51 -10.71
C ILE A 50 -4.12 27.86 -11.05
N ARG A 51 -4.35 28.72 -12.05
CA ARG A 51 -5.69 29.10 -12.49
C ARG A 51 -6.44 27.95 -13.17
N LYS A 52 -5.71 27.11 -13.92
CA LYS A 52 -6.27 25.95 -14.62
C LYS A 52 -6.42 24.73 -13.73
N ARG A 53 -5.59 24.62 -12.70
CA ARG A 53 -5.63 23.54 -11.69
C ARG A 53 -5.65 24.22 -10.33
N GLU A 54 -6.81 24.27 -9.74
CA GLU A 54 -6.95 24.72 -8.36
C GLU A 54 -5.95 23.95 -7.47
N ILE A 55 -5.12 24.68 -6.73
CA ILE A 55 -4.29 24.05 -5.70
C ILE A 55 -5.25 23.75 -4.55
N VAL A 56 -5.87 22.62 -4.64
CA VAL A 56 -6.62 22.04 -3.51
C VAL A 56 -5.58 21.43 -2.60
N MET A 57 -5.55 21.84 -1.34
CA MET A 57 -4.85 21.07 -0.31
C MET A 57 -5.37 19.64 -0.43
N PRO A 58 -4.50 18.61 -0.46
CA PRO A 58 -4.97 17.25 -0.41
C PRO A 58 -5.83 17.14 0.85
N GLU A 59 -7.14 17.01 0.69
CA GLU A 59 -7.96 16.53 1.79
C GLU A 59 -7.41 15.12 2.08
N GLU A 60 -6.98 14.90 3.31
CA GLU A 60 -6.57 13.56 3.74
C GLU A 60 -7.84 12.70 3.77
N HIS A 61 -8.17 12.15 2.62
CA HIS A 61 -9.22 11.17 2.50
C HIS A 61 -8.70 9.85 3.05
N THR A 62 -9.19 9.45 4.21
CA THR A 62 -8.90 8.15 4.82
C THR A 62 -10.03 7.16 4.53
N GLY A 63 -9.78 5.88 4.76
CA GLY A 63 -10.78 4.83 4.61
C GLY A 63 -11.30 4.69 3.18
N GLN A 64 -12.61 4.46 3.06
CA GLN A 64 -13.27 4.24 1.77
C GLN A 64 -13.19 5.46 0.85
N LEU A 65 -13.37 6.66 1.37
CA LEU A 65 -13.29 7.90 0.57
C LEU A 65 -11.90 8.11 -0.01
N GLY A 66 -10.87 7.85 0.79
CA GLY A 66 -9.48 7.94 0.33
C GLY A 66 -9.17 6.94 -0.78
N PHE A 67 -9.65 5.71 -0.64
CA PHE A 67 -9.50 4.69 -1.67
C PHE A 67 -10.22 5.08 -2.97
N GLU A 68 -11.47 5.54 -2.89
CA GLU A 68 -12.24 5.97 -4.07
C GLU A 68 -11.62 7.18 -4.77
N TYR A 69 -11.07 8.12 -4.00
CA TYR A 69 -10.36 9.27 -4.55
C TYR A 69 -9.10 8.85 -5.29
N ALA A 70 -8.24 8.04 -4.66
CA ALA A 70 -7.04 7.51 -5.28
C ALA A 70 -7.34 6.71 -6.55
N TRP A 71 -8.41 5.91 -6.52
CA TRP A 71 -8.87 5.15 -7.69
C TRP A 71 -9.33 6.04 -8.83
N LYS A 72 -10.12 7.08 -8.55
CA LYS A 72 -10.55 8.07 -9.56
C LYS A 72 -9.36 8.79 -10.18
N GLU A 73 -8.37 9.15 -9.37
CA GLU A 73 -7.16 9.82 -9.85
C GLU A 73 -6.33 8.88 -10.75
N LEU A 74 -6.18 7.61 -10.35
CA LEU A 74 -5.52 6.59 -11.17
C LEU A 74 -6.21 6.43 -12.53
N LEU A 75 -7.53 6.32 -12.54
CA LEU A 75 -8.31 6.23 -13.77
C LEU A 75 -8.19 7.50 -14.64
N ALA A 76 -8.13 8.67 -14.04
CA ALA A 76 -7.94 9.92 -14.77
C ALA A 76 -6.56 9.98 -15.44
N ARG A 77 -5.51 9.52 -14.76
CA ARG A 77 -4.15 9.42 -15.31
C ARG A 77 -4.06 8.39 -16.42
N SER A 78 -4.75 7.27 -16.28
CA SER A 78 -4.72 6.18 -17.25
C SER A 78 -5.40 6.53 -18.58
N ARG A 79 -6.32 7.51 -18.60
CA ARG A 79 -6.94 8.02 -19.84
C ARG A 79 -5.92 8.53 -20.87
N ASN A 80 -4.76 8.97 -20.42
CA ASN A 80 -3.67 9.39 -21.29
C ASN A 80 -2.87 8.21 -21.88
N ALA A 81 -3.07 7.00 -21.36
CA ALA A 81 -2.37 5.80 -21.79
C ALA A 81 -3.10 5.01 -22.89
N GLY A 82 -4.27 5.49 -23.33
CA GLY A 82 -5.13 4.85 -24.34
C GLY A 82 -6.42 4.28 -23.74
N ASP A 83 -7.32 3.85 -24.63
CA ASP A 83 -8.60 3.29 -24.22
C ASP A 83 -8.44 1.93 -23.55
N PHE A 84 -9.12 1.75 -22.40
CA PHE A 84 -9.23 0.43 -21.80
C PHE A 84 -10.14 -0.45 -22.63
N MET A 85 -9.62 -1.60 -23.02
CA MET A 85 -10.43 -2.61 -23.66
C MET A 85 -11.02 -3.54 -22.57
N VAL A 86 -12.35 -3.63 -22.56
CA VAL A 86 -13.03 -4.61 -21.71
C VAL A 86 -12.99 -5.95 -22.41
N SER A 87 -12.33 -6.94 -21.81
CA SER A 87 -12.37 -8.31 -22.30
C SER A 87 -13.68 -8.96 -21.86
N ASN A 88 -14.55 -9.27 -22.80
CA ASN A 88 -15.84 -9.93 -22.55
C ASN A 88 -15.77 -11.46 -22.67
N THR A 89 -14.57 -12.01 -22.88
CA THR A 89 -14.36 -13.44 -23.08
C THR A 89 -13.56 -14.03 -21.91
N GLN A 90 -14.01 -15.16 -21.37
CA GLN A 90 -13.28 -15.91 -20.33
C GLN A 90 -12.03 -16.64 -20.85
N LEU A 91 -11.78 -16.54 -22.17
CA LEU A 91 -10.73 -17.29 -22.85
C LEU A 91 -9.32 -16.94 -22.34
N PHE A 92 -9.12 -15.71 -21.88
CA PHE A 92 -7.83 -15.19 -21.46
C PHE A 92 -7.68 -15.04 -19.94
N ASP A 93 -8.71 -15.35 -19.16
CA ASP A 93 -8.72 -15.09 -17.71
C ASP A 93 -7.53 -15.73 -16.99
N VAL A 94 -7.23 -16.98 -17.31
CA VAL A 94 -6.10 -17.72 -16.72
C VAL A 94 -4.76 -17.06 -17.08
N GLN A 95 -4.58 -16.68 -18.36
CA GLN A 95 -3.32 -16.03 -18.80
C GLN A 95 -3.16 -14.65 -18.19
N MET A 96 -4.23 -13.87 -18.14
CA MET A 96 -4.22 -12.56 -17.49
C MET A 96 -3.86 -12.69 -16.01
N PHE A 97 -4.50 -13.61 -15.29
CA PHE A 97 -4.18 -13.83 -13.89
C PHE A 97 -2.73 -14.32 -13.70
N LYS A 98 -2.27 -15.26 -14.53
CA LYS A 98 -0.88 -15.72 -14.52
C LYS A 98 0.15 -14.62 -14.77
N SER A 99 -0.18 -13.60 -15.52
CA SER A 99 0.74 -12.49 -15.80
C SER A 99 0.88 -11.50 -14.66
N VAL A 100 -0.13 -11.36 -13.79
CA VAL A 100 -0.19 -10.29 -12.79
C VAL A 100 -0.20 -10.76 -11.34
N TRP A 101 -0.53 -12.02 -11.05
CA TRP A 101 -0.80 -12.52 -9.71
C TRP A 101 0.30 -12.20 -8.68
N ARG A 102 1.56 -12.35 -9.08
CA ARG A 102 2.70 -12.11 -8.16
C ARG A 102 2.74 -10.66 -7.69
N SER A 103 2.63 -9.73 -8.63
CA SER A 103 2.62 -8.30 -8.32
C SER A 103 1.39 -7.90 -7.51
N VAL A 104 0.24 -8.48 -7.82
CA VAL A 104 -1.03 -8.23 -7.11
C VAL A 104 -0.94 -8.72 -5.67
N ILE A 105 -0.53 -9.97 -5.44
CA ILE A 105 -0.42 -10.53 -4.09
C ILE A 105 0.64 -9.80 -3.27
N SER A 106 1.78 -9.46 -3.88
CA SER A 106 2.82 -8.67 -3.20
C SER A 106 2.33 -7.27 -2.79
N ALA A 107 1.55 -6.61 -3.65
CA ALA A 107 0.95 -5.31 -3.33
C ALA A 107 -0.09 -5.43 -2.20
N ILE A 108 -0.92 -6.48 -2.21
CA ILE A 108 -1.89 -6.76 -1.14
C ILE A 108 -1.18 -7.01 0.18
N ALA A 109 -0.12 -7.84 0.18
CA ALA A 109 0.68 -8.14 1.37
C ALA A 109 1.35 -6.88 1.92
N HIS A 110 1.93 -6.05 1.04
CA HIS A 110 2.51 -4.78 1.43
C HIS A 110 1.47 -3.85 2.06
N ALA A 111 0.31 -3.71 1.44
CA ALA A 111 -0.78 -2.89 1.97
C ALA A 111 -1.24 -3.37 3.35
N PHE A 112 -1.41 -4.69 3.52
CA PHE A 112 -1.82 -5.29 4.79
C PHE A 112 -0.81 -5.02 5.92
N ILE A 113 0.48 -5.14 5.64
CA ILE A 113 1.54 -4.97 6.65
C ILE A 113 1.75 -3.49 6.98
N THR A 114 1.75 -2.62 5.97
CA THR A 114 2.21 -1.23 6.11
C THR A 114 1.14 -0.30 6.67
N PHE A 115 -0.13 -0.47 6.27
CA PHE A 115 -1.19 0.46 6.64
C PHE A 115 -1.98 -0.02 7.87
N ASP A 116 -2.32 0.93 8.76
CA ASP A 116 -3.15 0.68 9.96
C ASP A 116 -4.62 1.12 9.76
N ASP A 117 -5.01 1.46 8.53
CA ASP A 117 -6.37 1.81 8.18
C ASP A 117 -7.24 0.55 8.06
N ASP A 118 -8.30 0.47 8.86
CA ASP A 118 -9.19 -0.70 8.92
C ASP A 118 -9.82 -1.03 7.57
N TYR A 119 -10.14 -0.02 6.77
CA TYR A 119 -10.72 -0.22 5.44
C TYR A 119 -9.71 -0.87 4.48
N LEU A 120 -8.45 -0.41 4.50
CA LEU A 120 -7.39 -0.99 3.68
C LEU A 120 -7.06 -2.42 4.12
N ILE A 121 -7.03 -2.68 5.43
CA ILE A 121 -6.85 -4.03 5.98
C ILE A 121 -7.96 -4.96 5.49
N GLN A 122 -9.23 -4.55 5.56
CA GLN A 122 -10.35 -5.34 5.07
C GLN A 122 -10.29 -5.58 3.55
N LYS A 123 -9.87 -4.59 2.79
CA LYS A 123 -9.64 -4.75 1.33
C LYS A 123 -8.52 -5.74 1.03
N ALA A 124 -7.43 -5.68 1.78
CA ALA A 124 -6.32 -6.62 1.63
C ALA A 124 -6.75 -8.06 1.94
N ILE A 125 -7.50 -8.29 3.03
CA ILE A 125 -8.07 -9.60 3.37
C ILE A 125 -8.96 -10.11 2.24
N THR A 126 -9.82 -9.26 1.72
CA THR A 126 -10.69 -9.60 0.59
C THR A 126 -9.86 -9.99 -0.63
N GLY A 127 -8.79 -9.23 -0.91
CA GLY A 127 -7.85 -9.52 -1.99
C GLY A 127 -7.16 -10.87 -1.85
N PHE A 128 -6.65 -11.22 -0.66
CA PHE A 128 -6.07 -12.54 -0.40
C PHE A 128 -7.07 -13.67 -0.67
N ARG A 129 -8.31 -13.54 -0.16
CA ARG A 129 -9.36 -14.54 -0.39
C ARG A 129 -9.70 -14.70 -1.87
N GLN A 130 -9.81 -13.60 -2.60
CA GLN A 130 -10.07 -13.62 -4.04
C GLN A 130 -8.94 -14.25 -4.82
N CYS A 131 -7.68 -13.92 -4.51
CA CYS A 131 -6.52 -14.54 -5.14
C CYS A 131 -6.46 -16.06 -4.87
N ALA A 132 -6.73 -16.47 -3.63
CA ALA A 132 -6.79 -17.90 -3.28
C ALA A 132 -7.92 -18.63 -4.02
N THR A 133 -9.10 -18.03 -4.10
CA THR A 133 -10.25 -18.58 -4.84
C THR A 133 -9.93 -18.74 -6.33
N LEU A 134 -9.34 -17.73 -6.95
CA LEU A 134 -8.92 -17.78 -8.35
C LEU A 134 -7.81 -18.82 -8.57
N ALA A 135 -6.85 -18.90 -7.65
CA ALA A 135 -5.79 -19.92 -7.70
C ALA A 135 -6.36 -21.34 -7.64
N GLY A 136 -7.33 -21.57 -6.75
CA GLY A 136 -8.02 -22.87 -6.67
C GLY A 136 -8.83 -23.16 -7.92
N TYR A 137 -9.60 -22.20 -8.42
CA TYR A 137 -10.43 -22.34 -9.62
C TYR A 137 -9.61 -22.62 -10.89
N PHE A 138 -8.48 -21.93 -11.03
CA PHE A 138 -7.60 -22.11 -12.19
C PHE A 138 -6.57 -23.22 -12.02
N HIS A 139 -6.59 -23.95 -10.92
CA HIS A 139 -5.64 -25.02 -10.60
C HIS A 139 -4.17 -24.54 -10.65
N LEU A 140 -3.90 -23.44 -9.95
CA LEU A 140 -2.58 -22.81 -9.86
C LEU A 140 -2.00 -22.96 -8.44
N PRO A 141 -1.42 -24.13 -8.10
CA PRO A 141 -0.91 -24.39 -6.75
C PRO A 141 0.18 -23.41 -6.33
N ASP A 142 1.09 -23.02 -7.22
CA ASP A 142 2.17 -22.07 -6.91
C ASP A 142 1.63 -20.70 -6.46
N VAL A 143 0.49 -20.28 -7.03
CA VAL A 143 -0.17 -19.03 -6.65
C VAL A 143 -0.83 -19.17 -5.28
N PHE A 144 -1.45 -20.30 -5.03
CA PHE A 144 -2.08 -20.61 -3.75
C PHE A 144 -1.04 -20.68 -2.63
N ASP A 145 0.07 -21.38 -2.86
CA ASP A 145 1.20 -21.48 -1.93
C ASP A 145 1.80 -20.09 -1.63
N PHE A 146 1.88 -19.21 -2.63
CA PHE A 146 2.38 -17.86 -2.43
C PHE A 146 1.43 -16.99 -1.58
N VAL A 147 0.12 -17.17 -1.70
CA VAL A 147 -0.86 -16.52 -0.79
C VAL A 147 -0.65 -17.00 0.64
N VAL A 148 -0.52 -18.31 0.83
CA VAL A 148 -0.28 -18.94 2.15
C VAL A 148 1.02 -18.43 2.76
N LEU A 149 2.11 -18.42 1.98
CA LEU A 149 3.41 -17.91 2.42
C LEU A 149 3.31 -16.42 2.84
N SER A 150 2.64 -15.59 2.03
CA SER A 150 2.47 -14.16 2.33
C SER A 150 1.71 -13.93 3.62
N LEU A 151 0.65 -14.69 3.87
CA LEU A 151 -0.11 -14.62 5.12
C LEU A 151 0.67 -15.17 6.30
N SER A 152 1.39 -16.28 6.14
CA SER A 152 2.27 -16.85 7.16
C SER A 152 3.34 -15.84 7.62
N GLN A 153 4.00 -15.18 6.69
CA GLN A 153 4.94 -14.10 7.01
C GLN A 153 4.28 -12.95 7.76
N ALA A 154 3.05 -12.59 7.41
CA ALA A 154 2.30 -11.53 8.06
C ALA A 154 1.89 -11.86 9.50
N THR A 155 1.85 -13.15 9.88
CA THR A 155 1.62 -13.56 11.29
C THR A 155 2.78 -13.22 12.21
N SER A 156 3.99 -13.11 11.67
CA SER A 156 5.25 -12.95 12.40
C SER A 156 5.59 -14.14 13.31
N LEU A 157 4.90 -15.28 13.17
CA LEU A 157 5.16 -16.48 13.98
C LEU A 157 6.43 -17.22 13.55
N LEU A 158 6.75 -17.19 12.25
CA LEU A 158 7.90 -17.89 11.66
C LEU A 158 9.13 -16.96 11.50
N SER A 159 9.22 -15.88 12.28
CA SER A 159 10.41 -15.04 12.25
C SER A 159 11.59 -15.79 12.91
N ASP A 160 12.69 -15.98 12.15
CA ASP A 160 13.95 -16.63 12.55
C ASP A 160 14.68 -15.98 13.74
N SER A 161 14.05 -15.05 14.42
CA SER A 161 14.60 -14.33 15.57
C SER A 161 14.34 -15.03 16.91
N LEU A 162 14.44 -16.36 16.95
CA LEU A 162 14.62 -17.04 18.22
C LEU A 162 16.03 -16.74 18.70
N PRO A 163 16.21 -15.94 19.79
CA PRO A 163 17.53 -15.72 20.33
C PRO A 163 18.13 -17.06 20.74
N ALA A 164 19.38 -17.31 20.36
CA ALA A 164 20.16 -18.51 20.68
C ALA A 164 20.43 -18.69 22.20
N SER A 165 19.95 -17.80 23.04
CA SER A 165 19.97 -17.89 24.50
C SER A 165 18.66 -18.47 25.01
N VAL A 166 18.74 -19.38 25.99
CA VAL A 166 17.58 -19.94 26.70
C VAL A 166 16.61 -18.82 27.04
N PRO A 167 15.39 -18.83 26.46
CA PRO A 167 14.48 -17.73 26.64
C PRO A 167 14.03 -17.67 28.10
N ASN A 168 14.21 -16.48 28.69
CA ASN A 168 13.69 -16.22 30.03
C ASN A 168 12.18 -15.98 29.86
N TYR A 169 11.41 -17.05 29.95
CA TYR A 169 9.96 -16.98 29.83
C TYR A 169 9.37 -16.27 31.04
N PRO A 170 8.55 -15.24 30.90
CA PRO A 170 7.84 -14.64 32.00
C PRO A 170 6.91 -15.66 32.64
N VAL A 171 6.95 -15.73 33.97
CA VAL A 171 6.03 -16.54 34.75
C VAL A 171 4.91 -15.62 35.21
N VAL A 172 3.68 -15.94 34.86
CA VAL A 172 2.47 -15.20 35.24
C VAL A 172 1.65 -16.05 36.19
N ASP A 173 1.19 -15.47 37.26
CA ASP A 173 0.26 -16.13 38.21
C ASP A 173 -1.18 -15.93 37.67
N VAL A 174 -1.84 -17.01 37.34
CA VAL A 174 -3.24 -17.03 36.91
C VAL A 174 -4.00 -17.93 37.87
N GLU A 175 -4.90 -17.37 38.66
CA GLU A 175 -5.73 -18.08 39.64
C GLU A 175 -4.92 -18.93 40.65
N GLY A 176 -3.74 -18.43 41.05
CA GLY A 176 -2.86 -19.13 41.99
C GLY A 176 -1.99 -20.21 41.38
N GLN A 177 -1.98 -20.33 40.06
CA GLN A 177 -1.07 -21.22 39.32
C GLN A 177 -0.02 -20.42 38.55
N SER A 178 1.26 -20.74 38.79
CA SER A 178 2.37 -20.14 38.06
C SER A 178 2.46 -20.74 36.64
N ILE A 179 2.10 -19.97 35.64
CA ILE A 179 2.15 -20.38 34.23
C ILE A 179 3.35 -19.71 33.58
N THR A 180 4.23 -20.50 32.95
CA THR A 180 5.32 -19.97 32.12
C THR A 180 4.78 -19.63 30.75
N VAL A 181 4.88 -18.36 30.35
CA VAL A 181 4.33 -17.87 29.08
C VAL A 181 5.45 -17.69 28.07
N SER A 182 5.28 -18.23 26.88
CA SER A 182 6.21 -18.03 25.78
C SER A 182 6.22 -16.56 25.34
N LYS A 183 7.41 -15.99 25.13
CA LYS A 183 7.53 -14.63 24.57
C LYS A 183 6.79 -14.52 23.22
N LEU A 184 6.90 -15.56 22.38
CA LEU A 184 6.18 -15.62 21.11
C LEU A 184 4.67 -15.51 21.31
N ALA A 185 4.11 -16.19 22.32
CA ALA A 185 2.68 -16.11 22.63
C ALA A 185 2.26 -14.69 23.07
N VAL A 186 3.10 -14.00 23.84
CA VAL A 186 2.86 -12.61 24.25
C VAL A 186 2.94 -11.66 23.07
N ASP A 187 4.00 -11.78 22.26
CA ASP A 187 4.20 -10.93 21.08
C ASP A 187 3.07 -11.12 20.07
N PHE A 188 2.66 -12.38 19.82
CA PHE A 188 1.52 -12.67 18.96
C PHE A 188 0.20 -12.19 19.55
N GLY A 189 0.01 -12.34 20.87
CA GLY A 189 -1.19 -11.88 21.58
C GLY A 189 -1.41 -10.35 21.50
N THR A 190 -0.33 -9.59 21.33
CA THR A 190 -0.38 -8.12 21.17
C THR A 190 -0.41 -7.69 19.69
N ASN A 191 -0.12 -8.58 18.75
CA ASN A 191 -0.09 -8.30 17.32
C ASN A 191 -1.45 -8.59 16.67
N PHE A 192 -2.36 -7.64 16.71
CA PHE A 192 -3.70 -7.78 16.11
C PHE A 192 -3.66 -8.17 14.62
N LYS A 193 -2.78 -7.55 13.82
CA LYS A 193 -2.64 -7.88 12.39
C LYS A 193 -2.13 -9.30 12.18
N GLY A 194 -1.19 -9.76 13.01
CA GLY A 194 -0.69 -11.12 12.96
C GLY A 194 -1.77 -12.15 13.29
N GLN A 195 -2.61 -11.88 14.31
CA GLN A 195 -3.76 -12.73 14.64
C GLN A 195 -4.77 -12.78 13.50
N LEU A 196 -5.05 -11.62 12.89
CA LEU A 196 -5.97 -11.52 11.76
C LEU A 196 -5.45 -12.27 10.54
N ALA A 197 -4.14 -12.18 10.25
CA ALA A 197 -3.48 -12.93 9.19
C ALA A 197 -3.61 -14.44 9.43
N ALA A 198 -3.40 -14.92 10.66
CA ALA A 198 -3.56 -16.32 11.02
C ALA A 198 -5.00 -16.81 10.79
N VAL A 199 -6.00 -16.05 11.23
CA VAL A 199 -7.42 -16.40 11.02
C VAL A 199 -7.74 -16.49 9.52
N VAL A 200 -7.25 -15.55 8.71
CA VAL A 200 -7.46 -15.55 7.25
C VAL A 200 -6.75 -16.73 6.60
N LEU A 201 -5.51 -17.01 7.01
CA LEU A 201 -4.72 -18.15 6.54
C LEU A 201 -5.48 -19.46 6.76
N PHE A 202 -5.88 -19.77 7.99
CA PHE A 202 -6.57 -21.03 8.31
C PHE A 202 -7.92 -21.13 7.60
N ASN A 203 -8.66 -20.03 7.45
CA ASN A 203 -9.92 -20.04 6.71
C ASN A 203 -9.73 -20.34 5.22
N ILE A 204 -8.67 -19.81 4.60
CA ILE A 204 -8.34 -20.07 3.20
C ILE A 204 -7.92 -21.53 3.01
N VAL A 205 -7.06 -22.05 3.88
CA VAL A 205 -6.56 -23.42 3.79
C VAL A 205 -7.66 -24.43 4.08
N ASN A 206 -8.49 -24.20 5.09
CA ASN A 206 -9.58 -25.12 5.44
C ASN A 206 -10.58 -25.32 4.28
N GLY A 207 -10.81 -24.27 3.47
CA GLY A 207 -11.70 -24.36 2.31
C GLY A 207 -11.05 -24.96 1.04
N ASN A 208 -9.71 -25.00 0.96
CA ASN A 208 -8.98 -25.26 -0.28
C ASN A 208 -7.71 -26.13 -0.07
N GLY A 209 -7.69 -27.00 0.92
CA GLY A 209 -6.52 -27.82 1.25
C GLY A 209 -5.97 -28.65 0.09
N ASN A 210 -6.82 -29.03 -0.87
CA ASN A 210 -6.40 -29.77 -2.07
C ASN A 210 -5.59 -28.91 -3.07
N ALA A 211 -5.67 -27.58 -2.98
CA ALA A 211 -4.91 -26.65 -3.83
C ALA A 211 -3.50 -26.38 -3.28
N LEU A 212 -3.27 -26.64 -1.99
CA LEU A 212 -2.01 -26.41 -1.31
C LEU A 212 -1.01 -27.53 -1.64
N ARG A 213 0.24 -27.16 -1.90
CA ARG A 213 1.35 -28.08 -2.20
C ARG A 213 2.50 -27.85 -1.21
N GLU A 214 3.47 -27.04 -1.59
CA GLU A 214 4.63 -26.71 -0.76
C GLU A 214 4.25 -25.86 0.47
N GLY A 215 3.16 -25.11 0.37
CA GLY A 215 2.65 -24.28 1.46
C GLY A 215 2.18 -25.05 2.69
N TRP A 216 2.05 -26.39 2.65
CA TRP A 216 1.74 -27.19 3.82
C TRP A 216 2.79 -27.08 4.93
N THR A 217 4.06 -26.92 4.58
CA THR A 217 5.13 -26.70 5.56
C THR A 217 4.89 -25.47 6.40
N GLN A 218 4.35 -24.39 5.80
CA GLN A 218 4.05 -23.11 6.48
C GLN A 218 2.84 -23.17 7.41
N VAL A 219 2.00 -24.19 7.26
CA VAL A 219 0.76 -24.34 8.05
C VAL A 219 0.95 -25.36 9.18
N SER A 220 1.90 -26.28 9.03
CA SER A 220 2.16 -27.38 9.96
C SER A 220 3.22 -27.06 11.02
N GLU A 221 4.04 -26.04 10.81
CA GLU A 221 4.99 -25.50 11.79
C GLU A 221 4.28 -24.54 12.79
#